data_b5982f2b049c0815a928a9f37ebb2962
#
_entry.id   b5982f2b049c0815a928a9f37ebb2962
#
_cell.length_a   1.000
_cell.length_b   1.000
_cell.length_c   1.000
_cell.angle_alpha   90.00
_cell.angle_beta   90.00
_cell.angle_gamma   90.00
#
_symmetry.space_group_name_H-M   'P 1'
#
loop_
_entity.id
_entity.type
_entity.pdbx_description
1 polymer ?
#
loop_
_entity_poly.entity_id
_entity_poly.type
_entity_poly.pdbx_seq_one_letter_code
_entity_poly.pdbx_strand_id
1 'polypeptide(L)'
;KIPTLSNRVDIGVRVELPAEVFSRLTDELYESKIVYRTEKFEDMVRTFCMNPRGVVVNENTNGIITVNGHSYEGNEKKTDNTNFALLVAKHFSEPFKDSNGYGESIARLSNMLGGGVIVQRFGDLVRGRRSTESRIEEGLVTPTLSATPGDLSLVLPKRILDGIIEMIYALDKIAPGTANDDTLLYGVEVKFYNMEVELNDNLECKYDGLYIIGDGSGVTHSLSHASASGVYVARHICEKAE
;
A
#
# COMPACT_ATOMS: atom_id res chain seq x y z
N LYS A 1 -23.63 -11.71 17.13
CA LYS A 1 -22.36 -11.57 16.39
C LYS A 1 -22.71 -11.51 14.89
N ILE A 2 -22.25 -10.47 14.19
CA ILE A 2 -22.46 -10.34 12.75
C ILE A 2 -21.42 -11.24 12.06
N PRO A 3 -21.82 -12.10 11.10
CA PRO A 3 -20.89 -12.91 10.33
C PRO A 3 -19.93 -12.06 9.51
N THR A 4 -18.70 -12.51 9.35
CA THR A 4 -17.66 -11.85 8.55
C THR A 4 -16.98 -12.87 7.63
N LEU A 5 -16.71 -12.47 6.38
CA LEU A 5 -16.30 -13.38 5.30
C LEU A 5 -14.82 -13.21 4.89
N SER A 6 -14.23 -12.05 5.08
CA SER A 6 -12.87 -11.76 4.58
C SER A 6 -11.87 -11.57 5.70
N ASN A 7 -10.63 -11.99 5.44
CA ASN A 7 -9.49 -11.85 6.32
C ASN A 7 -8.25 -11.49 5.48
N ARG A 8 -8.22 -10.24 5.01
CA ARG A 8 -7.21 -9.71 4.09
C ARG A 8 -6.37 -8.61 4.73
N VAL A 9 -5.11 -8.57 4.36
CA VAL A 9 -4.21 -7.43 4.56
C VAL A 9 -3.28 -7.31 3.36
N ASP A 10 -2.97 -6.10 2.94
CA ASP A 10 -1.94 -5.87 1.92
C ASP A 10 -0.71 -5.25 2.59
N ILE A 11 0.46 -5.83 2.34
CA ILE A 11 1.71 -5.43 2.99
C ILE A 11 2.78 -5.21 1.94
N GLY A 12 3.56 -4.17 2.11
CA GLY A 12 4.65 -3.89 1.20
C GLY A 12 5.49 -2.69 1.56
N VAL A 13 5.92 -1.97 0.53
CA VAL A 13 6.82 -0.83 0.63
C VAL A 13 6.30 0.34 -0.19
N ARG A 14 6.72 1.55 0.16
CA ARG A 14 6.63 2.72 -0.71
C ARG A 14 7.92 2.80 -1.52
N VAL A 15 7.78 2.90 -2.83
CA VAL A 15 8.88 3.12 -3.78
C VAL A 15 8.99 4.60 -4.06
N GLU A 16 10.19 5.13 -4.11
CA GLU A 16 10.50 6.49 -4.56
C GLU A 16 11.63 6.43 -5.58
N LEU A 17 11.43 7.11 -6.71
CA LEU A 17 12.34 7.12 -7.83
C LEU A 17 12.18 8.42 -8.65
N PRO A 18 13.11 8.75 -9.57
CA PRO A 18 13.01 9.95 -10.38
C PRO A 18 11.69 9.97 -11.18
N ALA A 19 11.01 11.13 -11.18
CA ALA A 19 9.70 11.29 -11.83
C ALA A 19 9.72 10.94 -13.32
N GLU A 20 10.85 11.13 -13.98
CA GLU A 20 11.04 10.85 -15.41
C GLU A 20 10.83 9.38 -15.77
N VAL A 21 11.15 8.46 -14.85
CA VAL A 21 11.00 7.00 -15.04
C VAL A 21 9.56 6.62 -15.36
N PHE A 22 8.60 7.24 -14.69
CA PHE A 22 7.17 6.96 -14.85
C PHE A 22 6.42 8.03 -15.67
N SER A 23 7.09 9.08 -16.17
CA SER A 23 6.44 10.20 -16.86
C SER A 23 5.52 9.77 -18.01
N ARG A 24 5.93 8.80 -18.83
CA ARG A 24 5.10 8.26 -19.93
C ARG A 24 3.76 7.68 -19.48
N LEU A 25 3.68 7.19 -18.24
CA LEU A 25 2.45 6.66 -17.65
C LEU A 25 1.69 7.75 -16.89
N THR A 26 2.39 8.55 -16.10
CA THR A 26 1.77 9.54 -15.21
C THR A 26 1.27 10.79 -15.93
N ASP A 27 1.81 11.09 -17.12
CA ASP A 27 1.33 12.20 -17.95
C ASP A 27 0.02 11.85 -18.67
N GLU A 28 -0.24 10.55 -18.90
CA GLU A 28 -1.45 10.07 -19.60
C GLU A 28 -2.52 9.54 -18.63
N LEU A 29 -2.10 9.00 -17.47
CA LEU A 29 -2.98 8.34 -16.52
C LEU A 29 -2.87 8.99 -15.16
N TYR A 30 -4.01 9.40 -14.59
CA TYR A 30 -4.04 9.99 -13.24
C TYR A 30 -3.44 9.07 -12.18
N GLU A 31 -3.80 7.79 -12.17
CA GLU A 31 -3.28 6.77 -11.26
C GLU A 31 -3.15 5.43 -11.97
N SER A 32 -1.93 5.03 -12.27
CA SER A 32 -1.67 3.74 -12.92
C SER A 32 -1.77 2.59 -11.92
N LYS A 33 -2.76 1.71 -12.11
CA LYS A 33 -2.92 0.48 -11.32
C LYS A 33 -2.39 -0.72 -12.08
N ILE A 34 -1.16 -1.09 -11.78
CA ILE A 34 -0.48 -2.22 -12.41
C ILE A 34 -0.52 -3.40 -11.45
N VAL A 35 -0.94 -4.55 -11.94
CA VAL A 35 -1.03 -5.80 -11.18
C VAL A 35 -0.10 -6.82 -11.81
N TYR A 36 0.71 -7.45 -10.98
CA TYR A 36 1.62 -8.51 -11.36
C TYR A 36 1.36 -9.76 -10.52
N ARG A 37 1.33 -10.92 -11.16
CA ARG A 37 1.28 -12.22 -10.49
C ARG A 37 2.69 -12.77 -10.45
N THR A 38 3.23 -12.99 -9.26
CA THR A 38 4.60 -13.49 -9.09
C THR A 38 4.74 -14.91 -9.64
N GLU A 39 5.86 -15.18 -10.33
CA GLU A 39 6.13 -16.49 -10.92
C GLU A 39 6.33 -17.56 -9.84
N LYS A 40 7.02 -17.20 -8.76
CA LYS A 40 7.41 -18.14 -7.70
C LYS A 40 6.27 -18.55 -6.77
N PHE A 41 5.40 -17.61 -6.41
CA PHE A 41 4.39 -17.83 -5.36
C PHE A 41 2.96 -17.62 -5.85
N GLU A 42 2.79 -17.15 -7.09
CA GLU A 42 1.51 -16.76 -7.68
C GLU A 42 0.75 -15.70 -6.87
N ASP A 43 1.48 -14.98 -6.00
CA ASP A 43 0.92 -13.88 -5.22
C ASP A 43 0.65 -12.66 -6.11
N MET A 44 -0.44 -11.95 -5.84
CA MET A 44 -0.73 -10.69 -6.50
C MET A 44 0.03 -9.54 -5.83
N VAL A 45 0.85 -8.86 -6.61
CA VAL A 45 1.51 -7.61 -6.23
C VAL A 45 0.94 -6.49 -7.10
N ARG A 46 0.63 -5.35 -6.51
CA ARG A 46 0.05 -4.24 -7.25
C ARG A 46 0.69 -2.91 -6.88
N THR A 47 0.71 -1.99 -7.85
CA THR A 47 0.93 -0.58 -7.53
C THR A 47 -0.31 -0.01 -6.83
N PHE A 48 -0.09 0.93 -5.94
CA PHE A 48 -1.16 1.61 -5.23
C PHE A 48 -0.77 3.05 -4.90
N CYS A 49 -1.75 3.96 -4.93
CA CYS A 49 -1.57 5.36 -4.56
C CYS A 49 -0.32 5.98 -5.19
N MET A 50 -0.29 6.06 -6.52
CA MET A 50 0.82 6.67 -7.26
C MET A 50 0.73 8.19 -7.16
N ASN A 51 1.83 8.82 -6.76
CA ASN A 51 1.96 10.25 -6.53
C ASN A 51 3.05 10.83 -7.44
N PRO A 52 2.70 11.23 -8.67
CA PRO A 52 3.65 11.88 -9.56
C PRO A 52 4.15 13.19 -8.94
N ARG A 53 5.47 13.36 -8.93
CA ARG A 53 6.14 14.55 -8.34
C ARG A 53 5.70 14.87 -6.91
N GLY A 54 5.33 13.81 -6.17
CA GLY A 54 4.86 13.90 -4.80
C GLY A 54 5.96 13.65 -3.76
N VAL A 55 5.55 13.49 -2.52
CA VAL A 55 6.42 13.23 -1.38
C VAL A 55 6.02 11.93 -0.66
N VAL A 56 6.98 11.27 -0.07
CA VAL A 56 6.76 10.18 0.87
C VAL A 56 6.46 10.77 2.25
N VAL A 57 5.50 10.22 2.97
CA VAL A 57 5.05 10.72 4.28
C VAL A 57 4.88 9.59 5.29
N ASN A 58 4.97 9.93 6.56
CA ASN A 58 4.63 9.03 7.66
C ASN A 58 3.13 9.09 7.96
N GLU A 59 2.56 7.94 8.29
CA GLU A 59 1.24 7.83 8.94
C GLU A 59 1.42 7.26 10.34
N ASN A 60 0.73 7.84 11.32
CA ASN A 60 0.71 7.32 12.69
C ASN A 60 -0.72 6.92 13.06
N THR A 61 -0.93 5.62 13.22
CA THR A 61 -2.22 5.08 13.68
C THR A 61 -2.01 4.35 14.99
N ASN A 62 -2.53 4.91 16.08
CA ASN A 62 -2.43 4.33 17.43
C ASN A 62 -0.97 4.03 17.87
N GLY A 63 -0.03 4.92 17.50
CA GLY A 63 1.39 4.77 17.84
C GLY A 63 2.17 3.81 16.93
N ILE A 64 1.54 3.27 15.89
CA ILE A 64 2.21 2.49 14.86
C ILE A 64 2.48 3.43 13.67
N ILE A 65 3.75 3.55 13.30
CA ILE A 65 4.19 4.38 12.18
C ILE A 65 4.32 3.51 10.95
N THR A 66 3.59 3.87 9.90
CA THR A 66 3.67 3.30 8.55
C THR A 66 4.02 4.39 7.55
N VAL A 67 4.31 4.01 6.32
CA VAL A 67 4.61 4.95 5.25
C VAL A 67 3.42 5.08 4.30
N ASN A 68 3.26 6.26 3.73
CA ASN A 68 2.33 6.56 2.64
C ASN A 68 2.94 7.57 1.67
N GLY A 69 2.19 8.00 0.67
CA GLY A 69 2.57 9.05 -0.26
C GLY A 69 1.54 10.17 -0.32
N HIS A 70 2.01 11.35 -0.71
CA HIS A 70 1.16 12.50 -0.89
C HIS A 70 1.56 13.28 -2.15
N SER A 71 0.59 13.76 -2.90
CA SER A 71 0.81 14.67 -4.03
C SER A 71 0.18 16.04 -3.73
N TYR A 72 0.79 17.09 -4.28
CA TYR A 72 0.32 18.45 -4.16
C TYR A 72 -0.25 18.96 -5.47
N GLU A 73 -1.33 19.71 -5.42
CA GLU A 73 -1.92 20.36 -6.59
C GLU A 73 -1.01 21.49 -7.10
N GLY A 74 -0.43 22.30 -6.18
CA GLY A 74 0.44 23.42 -6.52
C GLY A 74 1.82 22.98 -7.04
N ASN A 75 2.26 23.60 -8.14
CA ASN A 75 3.56 23.27 -8.78
C ASN A 75 4.77 23.60 -7.87
N GLU A 76 4.64 24.56 -6.98
CA GLU A 76 5.69 25.00 -6.05
C GLU A 76 6.10 23.94 -5.02
N LYS A 77 5.26 22.93 -4.83
CA LYS A 77 5.53 21.82 -3.88
C LYS A 77 5.85 20.49 -4.58
N LYS A 78 5.88 20.50 -5.90
CA LYS A 78 6.24 19.32 -6.67
C LYS A 78 7.72 19.02 -6.52
N THR A 79 8.04 17.73 -6.39
CA THR A 79 9.41 17.23 -6.31
C THR A 79 9.87 16.65 -7.65
N ASP A 80 11.14 16.30 -7.73
CA ASP A 80 11.68 15.59 -8.89
C ASP A 80 11.45 14.07 -8.82
N ASN A 81 10.73 13.59 -7.79
CA ASN A 81 10.47 12.18 -7.57
C ASN A 81 8.97 11.84 -7.76
N THR A 82 8.72 10.64 -8.25
CA THR A 82 7.43 9.96 -8.18
C THR A 82 7.51 8.88 -7.12
N ASN A 83 6.45 8.71 -6.35
CA ASN A 83 6.37 7.61 -5.40
C ASN A 83 5.05 6.83 -5.55
N PHE A 84 5.10 5.54 -5.21
CA PHE A 84 3.95 4.64 -5.21
C PHE A 84 4.18 3.46 -4.27
N ALA A 85 3.11 2.87 -3.76
CA ALA A 85 3.21 1.63 -3.00
C ALA A 85 3.34 0.42 -3.92
N LEU A 86 4.09 -0.58 -3.49
CA LEU A 86 4.02 -1.96 -3.96
C LEU A 86 3.46 -2.81 -2.84
N LEU A 87 2.26 -3.32 -3.02
CA LEU A 87 1.52 -4.06 -2.01
C LEU A 87 1.28 -5.51 -2.46
N VAL A 88 1.65 -6.45 -1.60
CA VAL A 88 1.37 -7.88 -1.75
C VAL A 88 0.09 -8.21 -0.99
N ALA A 89 -0.95 -8.65 -1.69
CA ALA A 89 -2.21 -9.04 -1.08
C ALA A 89 -2.07 -10.40 -0.38
N LYS A 90 -2.44 -10.45 0.90
CA LYS A 90 -2.47 -11.68 1.69
C LYS A 90 -3.87 -11.95 2.21
N HIS A 91 -4.35 -13.14 1.94
CA HIS A 91 -5.60 -13.68 2.46
C HIS A 91 -5.26 -14.81 3.42
N PHE A 92 -5.87 -14.78 4.59
CA PHE A 92 -5.68 -15.83 5.59
C PHE A 92 -6.93 -16.69 5.68
N SER A 93 -6.72 -18.00 5.81
CA SER A 93 -7.76 -18.99 6.07
C SER A 93 -7.70 -19.46 7.52
N GLU A 94 -8.74 -20.17 7.96
CA GLU A 94 -8.71 -20.84 9.26
C GLU A 94 -7.40 -21.64 9.49
N PRO A 95 -6.82 -21.63 10.69
CA PRO A 95 -7.35 -21.02 11.92
C PRO A 95 -7.02 -19.52 12.10
N PHE A 96 -6.29 -18.90 11.16
CA PHE A 96 -5.90 -17.49 11.23
C PHE A 96 -7.07 -16.55 10.93
N LYS A 97 -7.38 -15.64 11.87
CA LYS A 97 -8.49 -14.69 11.75
C LYS A 97 -8.10 -13.23 11.96
N ASP A 98 -6.84 -12.96 12.28
CA ASP A 98 -6.37 -11.61 12.61
C ASP A 98 -5.34 -11.12 11.59
N SER A 99 -5.81 -10.83 10.38
CA SER A 99 -4.98 -10.27 9.32
C SER A 99 -4.43 -8.90 9.68
N ASN A 100 -5.22 -8.08 10.38
CA ASN A 100 -4.81 -6.75 10.81
C ASN A 100 -3.70 -6.84 11.86
N GLY A 101 -3.84 -7.72 12.86
CA GLY A 101 -2.78 -7.96 13.86
C GLY A 101 -1.49 -8.48 13.22
N TYR A 102 -1.57 -9.28 12.15
CA TYR A 102 -0.39 -9.68 11.38
C TYR A 102 0.30 -8.47 10.73
N GLY A 103 -0.46 -7.60 10.05
CA GLY A 103 0.07 -6.36 9.45
C GLY A 103 0.66 -5.42 10.50
N GLU A 104 -0.03 -5.23 11.63
CA GLU A 104 0.46 -4.44 12.76
C GLU A 104 1.78 -4.99 13.33
N SER A 105 1.92 -6.31 13.44
CA SER A 105 3.13 -6.95 13.96
C SER A 105 4.35 -6.62 13.09
N ILE A 106 4.19 -6.62 11.77
CA ILE A 106 5.25 -6.26 10.81
C ILE A 106 5.58 -4.76 10.93
N ALA A 107 4.56 -3.89 11.03
CA ALA A 107 4.78 -2.46 11.20
C ALA A 107 5.48 -2.15 12.54
N ARG A 108 5.10 -2.80 13.64
CA ARG A 108 5.77 -2.68 14.94
C ARG A 108 7.22 -3.15 14.89
N LEU A 109 7.51 -4.23 14.16
CA LEU A 109 8.88 -4.71 13.96
C LEU A 109 9.73 -3.67 13.22
N SER A 110 9.18 -3.05 12.16
CA SER A 110 9.84 -1.94 11.47
C SER A 110 10.13 -0.78 12.41
N ASN A 111 9.13 -0.36 13.21
CA ASN A 111 9.29 0.74 14.16
C ASN A 111 10.33 0.41 15.26
N MET A 112 10.39 -0.82 15.72
CA MET A 112 11.37 -1.26 16.71
C MET A 112 12.80 -1.18 16.17
N LEU A 113 13.01 -1.55 14.90
CA LEU A 113 14.34 -1.56 14.27
C LEU A 113 14.78 -0.18 13.77
N GLY A 114 13.84 0.64 13.28
CA GLY A 114 14.13 1.92 12.66
C GLY A 114 13.72 3.16 13.48
N GLY A 115 13.06 2.97 14.61
CA GLY A 115 12.44 4.09 15.34
C GLY A 115 11.23 4.70 14.62
N GLY A 116 10.83 4.12 13.48
CA GLY A 116 9.78 4.58 12.58
C GLY A 116 9.89 3.87 11.25
N VAL A 117 9.92 4.65 10.16
CA VAL A 117 10.10 4.13 8.80
C VAL A 117 11.58 3.82 8.54
N ILE A 118 11.83 2.68 7.91
CA ILE A 118 13.14 2.28 7.39
C ILE A 118 13.19 2.62 5.91
N VAL A 119 14.32 3.14 5.44
CA VAL A 119 14.63 3.34 4.02
C VAL A 119 15.80 2.46 3.58
N GLN A 120 15.68 1.85 2.40
CA GLN A 120 16.72 1.03 1.81
C GLN A 120 16.79 1.27 0.31
N ARG A 121 17.99 1.36 -0.27
CA ARG A 121 18.21 1.35 -1.71
C ARG A 121 17.92 -0.03 -2.28
N PHE A 122 17.28 -0.10 -3.44
CA PHE A 122 16.95 -1.36 -4.11
C PHE A 122 18.19 -2.21 -4.39
N GLY A 123 19.28 -1.59 -4.87
CA GLY A 123 20.53 -2.29 -5.09
C GLY A 123 21.16 -2.90 -3.83
N ASP A 124 21.01 -2.26 -2.67
CA ASP A 124 21.47 -2.80 -1.40
C ASP A 124 20.60 -3.99 -0.95
N LEU A 125 19.28 -3.86 -1.11
CA LEU A 125 18.33 -4.95 -0.82
C LEU A 125 18.66 -6.21 -1.63
N VAL A 126 18.84 -6.09 -2.94
CA VAL A 126 19.14 -7.22 -3.83
C VAL A 126 20.48 -7.87 -3.48
N ARG A 127 21.45 -7.08 -3.00
CA ARG A 127 22.77 -7.59 -2.53
C ARG A 127 22.73 -8.15 -1.11
N GLY A 128 21.57 -8.15 -0.45
CA GLY A 128 21.41 -8.68 0.91
C GLY A 128 22.18 -7.86 1.96
N ARG A 129 22.21 -6.55 1.83
CA ARG A 129 22.90 -5.67 2.78
C ARG A 129 22.06 -4.45 3.13
N ARG A 130 22.22 -3.95 4.35
CA ARG A 130 21.56 -2.71 4.77
C ARG A 130 22.08 -1.50 3.97
N SER A 131 21.24 -0.50 3.76
CA SER A 131 21.69 0.83 3.34
C SER A 131 22.31 1.62 4.49
N THR A 132 23.19 2.54 4.14
CA THR A 132 23.80 3.53 5.05
C THR A 132 23.43 4.93 4.59
N GLU A 133 23.53 5.90 5.49
CA GLU A 133 23.27 7.31 5.20
C GLU A 133 24.08 7.79 3.99
N SER A 134 25.40 7.55 4.01
CA SER A 134 26.28 7.94 2.90
C SER A 134 25.88 7.37 1.55
N ARG A 135 25.43 6.10 1.49
CA ARG A 135 24.98 5.50 0.23
C ARG A 135 23.67 6.08 -0.29
N ILE A 136 22.78 6.52 0.61
CA ILE A 136 21.54 7.18 0.23
C ILE A 136 21.84 8.59 -0.27
N GLU A 137 22.68 9.34 0.44
CA GLU A 137 23.10 10.70 0.06
C GLU A 137 23.85 10.76 -1.27
N GLU A 138 24.68 9.74 -1.57
CA GLU A 138 25.43 9.62 -2.81
C GLU A 138 24.55 9.11 -4.00
N GLY A 139 23.31 8.68 -3.73
CA GLY A 139 22.40 8.13 -4.73
C GLY A 139 21.76 9.17 -5.63
N LEU A 140 21.18 8.72 -6.75
CA LEU A 140 20.48 9.57 -7.71
C LEU A 140 19.14 10.13 -7.17
N VAL A 141 18.54 9.45 -6.19
CA VAL A 141 17.23 9.82 -5.63
C VAL A 141 17.45 10.56 -4.31
N THR A 142 17.08 11.82 -4.27
CA THR A 142 17.05 12.58 -3.03
C THR A 142 15.79 12.21 -2.23
N PRO A 143 15.91 11.61 -1.03
CA PRO A 143 14.77 11.21 -0.23
C PRO A 143 13.84 12.39 0.10
N THR A 144 12.53 12.23 -0.09
CA THR A 144 11.56 13.25 0.33
C THR A 144 11.07 13.04 1.77
N LEU A 145 11.31 11.88 2.34
CA LEU A 145 11.09 11.57 3.76
C LEU A 145 12.41 11.26 4.46
N SER A 146 12.67 11.95 5.56
CA SER A 146 13.74 11.55 6.48
C SER A 146 13.35 10.26 7.20
N ALA A 147 14.05 9.17 6.90
CA ALA A 147 13.81 7.83 7.42
C ALA A 147 15.14 7.17 7.81
N THR A 148 15.08 6.14 8.65
CA THR A 148 16.29 5.44 9.12
C THR A 148 16.83 4.51 8.04
N PRO A 149 18.08 4.68 7.56
CA PRO A 149 18.70 3.72 6.66
C PRO A 149 18.84 2.34 7.31
N GLY A 150 18.34 1.31 6.62
CA GLY A 150 18.26 -0.02 7.24
C GLY A 150 18.19 -1.17 6.24
N ASP A 151 17.66 -2.28 6.72
CA ASP A 151 17.49 -3.52 5.97
C ASP A 151 16.06 -4.04 6.11
N LEU A 152 15.28 -3.93 5.04
CA LEU A 152 13.89 -4.37 4.97
C LEU A 152 13.75 -5.90 5.02
N SER A 153 14.83 -6.65 4.75
CA SER A 153 14.80 -8.11 4.86
C SER A 153 14.69 -8.60 6.31
N LEU A 154 15.00 -7.75 7.28
CA LEU A 154 14.80 -8.02 8.71
C LEU A 154 13.35 -7.79 9.17
N VAL A 155 12.53 -7.17 8.33
CA VAL A 155 11.15 -6.77 8.67
C VAL A 155 10.14 -7.55 7.85
N LEU A 156 10.31 -7.56 6.53
CA LEU A 156 9.36 -8.17 5.62
C LEU A 156 9.58 -9.68 5.52
N PRO A 157 8.52 -10.48 5.67
CA PRO A 157 8.59 -11.91 5.37
C PRO A 157 9.13 -12.16 3.97
N LYS A 158 10.00 -13.16 3.83
CA LYS A 158 10.68 -13.48 2.57
C LYS A 158 9.73 -13.55 1.37
N ARG A 159 8.56 -14.17 1.51
CA ARG A 159 7.58 -14.28 0.44
C ARG A 159 7.06 -12.94 -0.06
N ILE A 160 6.85 -11.99 0.85
CA ILE A 160 6.43 -10.62 0.51
C ILE A 160 7.60 -9.88 -0.17
N LEU A 161 8.79 -9.99 0.38
CA LEU A 161 9.99 -9.34 -0.15
C LEU A 161 10.34 -9.84 -1.56
N ASP A 162 10.35 -11.15 -1.77
CA ASP A 162 10.59 -11.76 -3.09
C ASP A 162 9.57 -11.25 -4.12
N GLY A 163 8.28 -11.18 -3.75
CA GLY A 163 7.23 -10.66 -4.63
C GLY A 163 7.41 -9.18 -5.00
N ILE A 164 7.87 -8.35 -4.07
CA ILE A 164 8.19 -6.94 -4.32
C ILE A 164 9.38 -6.84 -5.30
N ILE A 165 10.43 -7.61 -5.09
CA ILE A 165 11.61 -7.64 -5.97
C ILE A 165 11.21 -8.07 -7.39
N GLU A 166 10.43 -9.14 -7.54
CA GLU A 166 9.92 -9.58 -8.85
C GLU A 166 9.11 -8.47 -9.53
N MET A 167 8.22 -7.81 -8.79
CA MET A 167 7.40 -6.70 -9.33
C MET A 167 8.26 -5.52 -9.80
N ILE A 168 9.32 -5.16 -9.06
CA ILE A 168 10.22 -4.07 -9.47
C ILE A 168 10.90 -4.40 -10.80
N TYR A 169 11.40 -5.62 -10.98
CA TYR A 169 11.96 -6.05 -12.27
C TYR A 169 10.92 -6.14 -13.39
N ALA A 170 9.68 -6.50 -13.07
CA ALA A 170 8.59 -6.50 -14.05
C ALA A 170 8.23 -5.07 -14.48
N LEU A 171 8.19 -4.12 -13.54
CA LEU A 171 7.96 -2.70 -13.83
C LEU A 171 9.09 -2.09 -14.65
N ASP A 172 10.32 -2.50 -14.43
CA ASP A 172 11.49 -2.02 -15.19
C ASP A 172 11.37 -2.29 -16.72
N LYS A 173 10.62 -3.33 -17.10
CA LYS A 173 10.36 -3.66 -18.51
C LYS A 173 9.45 -2.63 -19.20
N ILE A 174 8.57 -1.97 -18.44
CA ILE A 174 7.61 -0.98 -18.97
C ILE A 174 7.99 0.46 -18.62
N ALA A 175 8.73 0.64 -17.55
CA ALA A 175 9.27 1.91 -17.07
C ALA A 175 10.77 1.71 -16.73
N PRO A 176 11.66 1.71 -17.75
CA PRO A 176 13.10 1.48 -17.55
C PRO A 176 13.71 2.47 -16.57
N GLY A 177 14.45 1.96 -15.59
CA GLY A 177 15.00 2.72 -14.48
C GLY A 177 14.30 2.45 -13.14
N THR A 178 13.19 1.71 -13.14
CA THR A 178 12.50 1.29 -11.91
C THR A 178 13.39 0.40 -11.04
N ALA A 179 14.15 -0.51 -11.65
CA ALA A 179 15.08 -1.42 -10.96
C ALA A 179 16.49 -0.81 -10.80
N ASN A 180 16.62 0.52 -10.82
CA ASN A 180 17.89 1.17 -10.55
C ASN A 180 18.35 0.91 -9.11
N ASP A 181 19.65 0.77 -8.91
CA ASP A 181 20.27 0.56 -7.59
C ASP A 181 19.87 1.64 -6.57
N ASP A 182 19.64 2.87 -7.02
CA ASP A 182 19.33 4.04 -6.20
C ASP A 182 17.84 4.25 -5.97
N THR A 183 16.96 3.44 -6.58
CA THR A 183 15.53 3.44 -6.24
C THR A 183 15.37 3.19 -4.76
N LEU A 184 14.62 4.07 -4.08
CA LEU A 184 14.41 4.00 -2.64
C LEU A 184 13.15 3.20 -2.30
N LEU A 185 13.27 2.36 -1.28
CA LEU A 185 12.20 1.55 -0.73
C LEU A 185 12.01 1.92 0.74
N TYR A 186 10.82 2.38 1.09
CA TYR A 186 10.47 2.70 2.47
C TYR A 186 9.53 1.65 3.04
N GLY A 187 9.82 1.17 4.23
CA GLY A 187 9.02 0.17 4.90
C GLY A 187 8.61 0.54 6.31
N VAL A 188 7.41 0.12 6.66
CA VAL A 188 6.48 -0.66 5.80
C VAL A 188 5.25 0.15 5.44
N GLU A 189 4.66 -0.16 4.29
CA GLU A 189 3.32 0.27 3.99
C GLU A 189 2.36 -0.90 4.23
N VAL A 190 1.30 -0.65 4.98
CA VAL A 190 0.28 -1.64 5.30
C VAL A 190 -1.10 -1.08 4.96
N LYS A 191 -1.87 -1.84 4.21
CA LYS A 191 -3.27 -1.53 3.96
C LYS A 191 -4.13 -2.50 4.75
N PHE A 192 -4.77 -1.97 5.78
CA PHE A 192 -5.73 -2.70 6.59
C PHE A 192 -7.10 -2.72 5.92
N TYR A 193 -7.82 -3.80 6.09
CA TYR A 193 -9.18 -3.95 5.59
C TYR A 193 -10.11 -4.29 6.74
N ASN A 194 -11.32 -3.75 6.67
CA ASN A 194 -12.38 -4.20 7.54
C ASN A 194 -12.80 -5.62 7.14
N MET A 195 -13.26 -6.39 8.12
CA MET A 195 -13.84 -7.68 7.86
C MET A 195 -15.11 -7.49 7.00
N GLU A 196 -15.23 -8.26 5.93
CA GLU A 196 -16.41 -8.25 5.08
C GLU A 196 -17.62 -8.76 5.88
N VAL A 197 -18.66 -7.95 5.93
CA VAL A 197 -19.89 -8.26 6.64
C VAL A 197 -20.85 -8.99 5.68
N GLU A 198 -21.49 -10.06 6.14
CA GLU A 198 -22.52 -10.76 5.37
C GLU A 198 -23.77 -9.86 5.26
N LEU A 199 -24.10 -9.45 4.03
CA LEU A 199 -25.18 -8.53 3.69
C LEU A 199 -26.04 -9.11 2.56
N ASN A 200 -27.30 -8.72 2.52
CA ASN A 200 -28.15 -8.97 1.35
C ASN A 200 -27.90 -7.92 0.24
N ASP A 201 -28.61 -8.04 -0.87
CA ASP A 201 -28.47 -7.15 -2.03
C ASP A 201 -28.77 -5.68 -1.70
N ASN A 202 -29.47 -5.39 -0.62
CA ASN A 202 -29.80 -4.05 -0.16
C ASN A 202 -28.82 -3.51 0.91
N LEU A 203 -27.69 -4.20 1.12
CA LEU A 203 -26.70 -3.89 2.15
C LEU A 203 -27.24 -3.95 3.59
N GLU A 204 -28.32 -4.70 3.80
CA GLU A 204 -28.91 -4.98 5.10
C GLU A 204 -28.31 -6.26 5.67
N CYS A 205 -27.91 -6.23 6.95
CA CYS A 205 -27.39 -7.43 7.60
C CYS A 205 -28.55 -8.31 8.11
N LYS A 206 -28.22 -9.42 8.78
CA LYS A 206 -29.23 -10.35 9.33
C LYS A 206 -30.21 -9.74 10.35
N TYR A 207 -30.02 -8.51 10.75
CA TYR A 207 -30.93 -7.78 11.65
C TYR A 207 -31.71 -6.77 10.84
N ASP A 208 -33.03 -6.87 10.87
CA ASP A 208 -33.93 -6.01 10.11
C ASP A 208 -33.70 -4.52 10.43
N GLY A 209 -33.63 -3.70 9.40
CA GLY A 209 -33.42 -2.27 9.50
C GLY A 209 -31.97 -1.85 9.81
N LEU A 210 -31.04 -2.80 9.89
CA LEU A 210 -29.63 -2.50 10.13
C LEU A 210 -28.82 -2.65 8.84
N TYR A 211 -28.45 -1.51 8.25
CA TYR A 211 -27.65 -1.41 7.04
C TYR A 211 -26.19 -1.09 7.37
N ILE A 212 -25.26 -1.72 6.68
CA ILE A 212 -23.83 -1.48 6.86
C ILE A 212 -23.24 -1.07 5.52
N ILE A 213 -22.74 0.18 5.47
CA ILE A 213 -22.32 0.84 4.24
C ILE A 213 -20.89 1.41 4.38
N GLY A 214 -20.34 1.83 3.23
CA GLY A 214 -19.00 2.41 3.16
C GLY A 214 -17.90 1.41 3.49
N ASP A 215 -16.74 1.93 3.84
CA ASP A 215 -15.55 1.12 4.13
C ASP A 215 -15.76 0.16 5.31
N GLY A 216 -16.60 0.55 6.27
CA GLY A 216 -16.96 -0.29 7.42
C GLY A 216 -17.70 -1.59 7.10
N SER A 217 -18.30 -1.70 5.90
CA SER A 217 -18.93 -2.94 5.43
C SER A 217 -17.94 -4.02 5.01
N GLY A 218 -16.68 -3.64 4.73
CA GLY A 218 -15.68 -4.50 4.09
C GLY A 218 -15.93 -4.80 2.61
N VAL A 219 -17.02 -4.29 2.03
CA VAL A 219 -17.43 -4.51 0.64
C VAL A 219 -16.99 -3.38 -0.28
N THR A 220 -17.00 -2.14 0.21
CA THR A 220 -16.63 -0.95 -0.58
C THR A 220 -15.29 -0.39 -0.12
N HIS A 221 -14.34 -0.21 -1.06
CA HIS A 221 -12.96 0.15 -0.76
C HIS A 221 -12.48 1.43 -1.47
N SER A 222 -13.41 2.30 -1.90
CA SER A 222 -13.09 3.59 -2.51
C SER A 222 -14.08 4.66 -2.08
N LEU A 223 -13.66 5.92 -2.14
CA LEU A 223 -14.52 7.06 -1.77
C LEU A 223 -15.82 7.10 -2.57
N SER A 224 -15.73 6.86 -3.90
CA SER A 224 -16.91 6.84 -4.77
C SER A 224 -17.85 5.67 -4.47
N HIS A 225 -17.34 4.47 -4.24
CA HIS A 225 -18.15 3.31 -3.88
C HIS A 225 -18.78 3.48 -2.48
N ALA A 226 -18.03 4.00 -1.51
CA ALA A 226 -18.55 4.26 -0.18
C ALA A 226 -19.70 5.30 -0.23
N SER A 227 -19.54 6.38 -0.99
CA SER A 227 -20.59 7.37 -1.20
C SER A 227 -21.82 6.79 -1.93
N ALA A 228 -21.58 6.02 -2.98
CA ALA A 228 -22.67 5.36 -3.73
C ALA A 228 -23.48 4.39 -2.86
N SER A 229 -22.82 3.63 -1.97
CA SER A 229 -23.51 2.72 -1.05
C SER A 229 -24.48 3.46 -0.11
N GLY A 230 -24.10 4.66 0.34
CA GLY A 230 -24.97 5.50 1.16
C GLY A 230 -26.21 5.97 0.40
N VAL A 231 -26.04 6.43 -0.85
CA VAL A 231 -27.17 6.82 -1.71
C VAL A 231 -28.08 5.65 -2.03
N TYR A 232 -27.50 4.49 -2.31
CA TYR A 232 -28.24 3.28 -2.62
C TYR A 232 -29.15 2.86 -1.46
N VAL A 233 -28.62 2.78 -0.24
CA VAL A 233 -29.41 2.40 0.95
C VAL A 233 -30.45 3.47 1.28
N ALA A 234 -30.14 4.75 1.15
CA ALA A 234 -31.12 5.82 1.41
C ALA A 234 -32.33 5.70 0.47
N ARG A 235 -32.12 5.43 -0.83
CA ARG A 235 -33.22 5.18 -1.79
C ARG A 235 -34.05 3.98 -1.38
N HIS A 236 -33.42 2.87 -1.05
CA HIS A 236 -34.12 1.65 -0.61
C HIS A 236 -34.98 1.90 0.65
N ILE A 237 -34.47 2.66 1.62
CA ILE A 237 -35.25 3.02 2.82
C ILE A 237 -36.47 3.88 2.46
N CYS A 238 -36.32 4.85 1.56
CA CYS A 238 -37.44 5.69 1.10
C CYS A 238 -38.51 4.85 0.40
N GLU A 239 -38.12 3.92 -0.49
CA GLU A 239 -39.03 3.03 -1.17
C GLU A 239 -39.78 2.08 -0.23
N LYS A 240 -39.18 1.69 0.89
CA LYS A 240 -39.86 0.86 1.92
C LYS A 240 -40.84 1.68 2.78
N ALA A 241 -40.71 3.00 2.81
CA ALA A 241 -41.56 3.88 3.63
C ALA A 241 -42.81 4.40 2.91
N GLU A 242 -42.91 4.20 1.57
CA GLU A 242 -44.08 4.45 0.75
C GLU A 242 -45.05 3.24 0.76
#